data_d2213b8c5a45ab8066e93d88ff4dedd8
#
_entry.id   d2213b8c5a45ab8066e93d88ff4dedd8
#
_cell.length_a   1.000
_cell.length_b   1.000
_cell.length_c   1.000
_cell.angle_alpha   90.00
_cell.angle_beta   90.00
_cell.angle_gamma   90.00
#
_symmetry.space_group_name_H-M   'P 1'
#
loop_
_entity.id
_entity.type
_entity.pdbx_description
1 polymer ?
#
loop_
_entity_poly.entity_id
_entity_poly.type
_entity_poly.pdbx_seq_one_letter_code
_entity_poly.pdbx_strand_id
1 'polypeptide(L)'
;MLKKTVLTFAFLTILTTFYGFNAKFSTPVTDDMLNEEADFGNSLLSDGDYVISAYDNIIRNISEKEGHDWRLMSAIAYHESRFTPDITSRSGAKGLMQIMPSVARQFD
;
A
#
# COMPACT_ATOMS: atom_id res chain seq x y z
N MET A 1 40.27 -32.30 -9.09
CA MET A 1 40.54 -31.08 -8.30
C MET A 1 39.84 -29.83 -8.85
N LEU A 2 39.84 -29.60 -10.14
CA LEU A 2 39.24 -28.39 -10.76
C LEU A 2 37.75 -28.16 -10.43
N LYS A 3 36.93 -29.22 -10.39
CA LYS A 3 35.47 -29.11 -10.11
C LYS A 3 35.14 -28.63 -8.69
N LYS A 4 35.96 -28.98 -7.70
CA LYS A 4 35.74 -28.55 -6.30
C LYS A 4 36.14 -27.11 -6.09
N THR A 5 37.22 -26.63 -6.75
CA THR A 5 37.61 -25.21 -6.69
C THR A 5 36.62 -24.28 -7.38
N VAL A 6 36.07 -24.67 -8.52
CA VAL A 6 34.99 -23.88 -9.21
C VAL A 6 33.75 -23.77 -8.36
N LEU A 7 33.37 -24.86 -7.69
CA LEU A 7 32.17 -24.85 -6.81
C LEU A 7 32.37 -23.97 -5.58
N THR A 8 33.53 -23.92 -4.98
CA THR A 8 33.85 -23.04 -3.85
C THR A 8 33.89 -21.57 -4.25
N PHE A 9 34.43 -21.23 -5.43
CA PHE A 9 34.38 -19.86 -5.94
C PHE A 9 32.96 -19.40 -6.26
N ALA A 10 32.13 -20.25 -6.87
CA ALA A 10 30.73 -19.93 -7.13
C ALA A 10 29.95 -19.71 -5.83
N PHE A 11 30.18 -20.51 -4.80
CA PHE A 11 29.54 -20.34 -3.51
C PHE A 11 29.97 -19.05 -2.79
N LEU A 12 31.27 -18.69 -2.89
CA LEU A 12 31.77 -17.47 -2.30
C LEU A 12 31.23 -16.22 -2.98
N THR A 13 31.06 -16.22 -4.32
CA THR A 13 30.47 -15.10 -5.06
C THR A 13 28.99 -14.93 -4.75
N ILE A 14 28.21 -16.00 -4.58
CA ILE A 14 26.83 -15.97 -4.17
C ILE A 14 26.72 -15.40 -2.74
N LEU A 15 27.60 -15.80 -1.84
CA LEU A 15 27.62 -15.31 -0.47
C LEU A 15 27.91 -13.81 -0.41
N THR A 16 28.88 -13.31 -1.17
CA THR A 16 29.24 -11.88 -1.21
C THR A 16 28.12 -11.02 -1.83
N THR A 17 27.42 -11.50 -2.85
CA THR A 17 26.28 -10.80 -3.43
C THR A 17 25.09 -10.77 -2.46
N PHE A 18 24.87 -11.85 -1.72
CA PHE A 18 23.81 -11.91 -0.71
C PHE A 18 24.08 -10.99 0.49
N TYR A 19 25.34 -10.95 0.97
CA TYR A 19 25.75 -10.01 2.04
C TYR A 19 25.69 -8.56 1.57
N GLY A 20 26.13 -8.26 0.35
CA GLY A 20 26.04 -6.92 -0.23
C GLY A 20 24.61 -6.44 -0.45
N PHE A 21 23.70 -7.35 -0.77
CA PHE A 21 22.28 -7.03 -0.92
C PHE A 21 21.62 -6.72 0.43
N ASN A 22 21.89 -7.53 1.47
CA ASN A 22 21.36 -7.28 2.81
C ASN A 22 21.91 -5.98 3.44
N ALA A 23 23.19 -5.64 3.21
CA ALA A 23 23.79 -4.41 3.74
C ALA A 23 23.17 -3.13 3.13
N LYS A 24 22.67 -3.18 1.89
CA LYS A 24 21.96 -2.05 1.26
C LYS A 24 20.52 -1.88 1.77
N PHE A 25 19.91 -2.93 2.31
CA PHE A 25 18.54 -2.89 2.85
C PHE A 25 18.49 -2.60 4.36
N SER A 26 19.61 -2.65 5.04
CA SER A 26 19.74 -2.37 6.48
C SER A 26 20.30 -0.96 6.69
N THR A 27 19.68 0.06 6.11
CA THR A 27 19.90 1.42 6.61
C THR A 27 19.28 1.48 8.01
N PRO A 28 20.05 1.79 9.06
CA PRO A 28 19.43 1.99 10.36
C PRO A 28 18.44 3.12 10.24
N VAL A 29 17.19 2.86 10.62
CA VAL A 29 16.17 3.88 10.76
C VAL A 29 16.68 4.83 11.83
N THR A 30 17.02 6.05 11.45
CA THR A 30 17.47 7.08 12.39
C THR A 30 16.27 7.73 13.06
N ASP A 31 16.45 8.23 14.30
CA ASP A 31 15.38 8.94 15.03
C ASP A 31 14.85 10.13 14.22
N ASP A 32 15.68 10.74 13.37
CA ASP A 32 15.27 11.83 12.47
C ASP A 32 14.27 11.34 11.42
N MET A 33 14.45 10.14 10.86
CA MET A 33 13.51 9.56 9.88
C MET A 33 12.17 9.20 10.55
N LEU A 34 12.21 8.70 11.78
CA LEU A 34 10.99 8.42 12.55
C LEU A 34 10.23 9.70 12.90
N ASN A 35 10.94 10.78 13.18
CA ASN A 35 10.34 12.08 13.48
C ASN A 35 9.74 12.73 12.23
N GLU A 36 10.39 12.63 11.06
CA GLU A 36 9.83 13.11 9.79
C GLU A 36 8.56 12.33 9.39
N GLU A 37 8.56 11.00 9.53
CA GLU A 37 7.37 10.19 9.27
C GLU A 37 6.24 10.50 10.26
N ALA A 38 6.57 10.72 11.53
CA ALA A 38 5.60 11.10 12.55
C ALA A 38 5.01 12.49 12.31
N ASP A 39 5.83 13.46 11.89
CA ASP A 39 5.38 14.81 11.56
C ASP A 39 4.52 14.83 10.29
N PHE A 40 4.92 14.08 9.27
CA PHE A 40 4.11 13.88 8.06
C PHE A 40 2.78 13.17 8.40
N GLY A 41 2.81 12.13 9.21
CA GLY A 41 1.61 11.45 9.69
C GLY A 41 0.70 12.37 10.52
N ASN A 42 1.26 13.15 11.42
CA ASN A 42 0.52 14.12 12.22
C ASN A 42 -0.04 15.28 11.37
N SER A 43 0.70 15.72 10.36
CA SER A 43 0.21 16.71 9.39
C SER A 43 -0.97 16.20 8.59
N LEU A 44 -0.98 14.92 8.22
CA LEU A 44 -2.12 14.26 7.57
C LEU A 44 -3.28 14.00 8.54
N LEU A 45 -2.98 13.87 9.84
CA LEU A 45 -3.96 13.63 10.90
C LEU A 45 -4.48 14.94 11.50
N SER A 46 -3.82 16.08 11.25
CA SER A 46 -4.36 17.38 11.64
C SER A 46 -5.70 17.56 10.92
N ASP A 47 -6.70 17.90 11.70
CA ASP A 47 -8.12 18.01 11.32
C ASP A 47 -8.35 19.22 10.40
N GLY A 48 -7.57 19.30 9.34
CA GLY A 48 -7.75 20.25 8.26
C GLY A 48 -8.78 19.69 7.29
N ASP A 49 -9.71 20.55 6.89
CA ASP A 49 -10.70 20.32 5.82
C ASP A 49 -10.02 20.11 4.45
N TYR A 50 -9.13 19.11 4.36
CA TYR A 50 -8.60 18.78 3.05
C TYR A 50 -9.54 17.81 2.33
N VAL A 51 -9.79 18.11 1.09
CA VAL A 51 -10.64 17.31 0.20
C VAL A 51 -9.75 16.44 -0.65
N ILE A 52 -9.90 15.12 -0.51
CA ILE A 52 -9.18 14.11 -1.31
C ILE A 52 -9.94 13.87 -2.62
N SER A 53 -11.25 13.77 -2.53
CA SER A 53 -12.13 13.47 -3.64
C SER A 53 -13.54 14.05 -3.46
N ALA A 54 -14.32 14.05 -4.53
CA ALA A 54 -15.75 14.40 -4.46
C ALA A 54 -16.57 13.39 -3.62
N TYR A 55 -15.99 12.26 -3.25
CA TYR A 55 -16.68 11.18 -2.50
C TYR A 55 -16.36 11.18 -1.01
N ASP A 56 -15.58 12.14 -0.51
CA ASP A 56 -15.12 12.18 0.88
C ASP A 56 -16.28 12.14 1.87
N ASN A 57 -17.34 12.89 1.63
CA ASN A 57 -18.48 12.94 2.54
C ASN A 57 -19.17 11.58 2.67
N ILE A 58 -19.37 10.86 1.57
CA ILE A 58 -20.01 9.55 1.61
C ILE A 58 -19.07 8.50 2.22
N ILE A 59 -17.77 8.58 1.89
CA ILE A 59 -16.77 7.67 2.45
C ILE A 59 -16.65 7.87 3.95
N ARG A 60 -16.58 9.12 4.44
CA ARG A 60 -16.55 9.42 5.89
C ARG A 60 -17.76 8.87 6.61
N ASN A 61 -18.97 9.24 6.15
CA ASN A 61 -20.20 8.83 6.80
C ASN A 61 -20.37 7.31 6.92
N ILE A 62 -20.02 6.57 5.86
CA ILE A 62 -20.10 5.10 5.88
C ILE A 62 -19.01 4.53 6.75
N SER A 63 -17.76 5.01 6.63
CA SER A 63 -16.63 4.50 7.39
C SER A 63 -16.83 4.70 8.90
N GLU A 64 -17.27 5.87 9.32
CA GLU A 64 -17.55 6.17 10.74
C GLU A 64 -18.65 5.27 11.29
N LYS A 65 -19.72 5.06 10.53
CA LYS A 65 -20.84 4.20 10.92
C LYS A 65 -20.40 2.74 11.10
N GLU A 66 -19.50 2.26 10.26
CA GLU A 66 -19.01 0.89 10.28
C GLU A 66 -17.72 0.72 11.12
N GLY A 67 -17.23 1.80 11.75
CA GLY A 67 -16.05 1.78 12.62
C GLY A 67 -14.71 1.66 11.87
N HIS A 68 -14.66 2.16 10.64
CA HIS A 68 -13.45 2.16 9.81
C HIS A 68 -12.83 3.56 9.69
N ASP A 69 -11.51 3.61 9.46
CA ASP A 69 -10.84 4.86 9.10
C ASP A 69 -11.20 5.25 7.66
N TRP A 70 -11.85 6.41 7.51
CA TRP A 70 -12.26 6.92 6.21
C TRP A 70 -11.09 7.20 5.26
N ARG A 71 -9.89 7.52 5.79
CA ARG A 71 -8.69 7.77 5.00
C ARG A 71 -8.19 6.47 4.36
N LEU A 72 -8.27 5.37 5.12
CA LEU A 72 -7.98 4.03 4.59
C LEU A 72 -8.97 3.67 3.47
N MET A 73 -10.26 3.92 3.67
CA MET A 73 -11.28 3.65 2.65
C MET A 73 -11.06 4.51 1.40
N SER A 74 -10.68 5.77 1.55
CA SER A 74 -10.33 6.66 0.43
C SER A 74 -9.08 6.17 -0.31
N ALA A 75 -8.05 5.72 0.40
CA ALA A 75 -6.85 5.17 -0.21
C ALA A 75 -7.16 3.90 -1.04
N ILE A 76 -8.04 3.03 -0.53
CA ILE A 76 -8.51 1.85 -1.26
C ILE A 76 -9.27 2.27 -2.52
N ALA A 77 -10.24 3.18 -2.41
CA ALA A 77 -11.01 3.66 -3.54
C ALA A 77 -10.12 4.30 -4.63
N TYR A 78 -9.11 5.05 -4.21
CA TYR A 78 -8.12 5.60 -5.13
C TYR A 78 -7.32 4.50 -5.83
N HIS A 79 -6.87 3.50 -5.10
CA HIS A 79 -6.11 2.37 -5.67
C HIS A 79 -6.96 1.57 -6.67
N GLU A 80 -8.22 1.31 -6.35
CA GLU A 80 -9.12 0.48 -7.14
C GLU A 80 -9.63 1.17 -8.42
N SER A 81 -10.00 2.44 -8.34
CA SER A 81 -10.68 3.12 -9.44
C SER A 81 -10.15 4.52 -9.78
N ARG A 82 -9.18 5.05 -9.03
CA ARG A 82 -8.80 6.48 -9.09
C ARG A 82 -10.00 7.40 -8.92
N PHE A 83 -10.92 7.01 -8.05
CA PHE A 83 -12.20 7.69 -7.81
C PHE A 83 -13.10 7.79 -9.06
N THR A 84 -13.01 6.81 -9.97
CA THR A 84 -13.87 6.76 -11.17
C THR A 84 -15.06 5.83 -10.91
N PRO A 85 -16.29 6.35 -10.80
CA PRO A 85 -17.45 5.56 -10.35
C PRO A 85 -17.94 4.56 -11.39
N ASP A 86 -17.78 4.85 -12.67
CA ASP A 86 -18.35 4.05 -13.77
C ASP A 86 -17.36 3.07 -14.39
N ILE A 87 -16.20 2.87 -13.76
CA ILE A 87 -15.16 1.98 -14.27
C ILE A 87 -15.56 0.51 -14.08
N THR A 88 -15.28 -0.30 -15.09
CA THR A 88 -15.40 -1.76 -15.04
C THR A 88 -14.06 -2.37 -15.43
N SER A 89 -13.53 -3.25 -14.57
CA SER A 89 -12.29 -3.95 -14.84
C SER A 89 -12.46 -5.07 -15.88
N ARG A 90 -11.35 -5.59 -16.39
CA ARG A 90 -11.36 -6.75 -17.31
C ARG A 90 -12.02 -7.98 -16.68
N SER A 91 -11.95 -8.13 -15.37
CA SER A 91 -12.56 -9.22 -14.61
C SER A 91 -14.02 -8.97 -14.26
N GLY A 92 -14.57 -7.79 -14.59
CA GLY A 92 -15.95 -7.44 -14.33
C GLY A 92 -16.21 -6.78 -12.98
N ALA A 93 -15.19 -6.40 -12.21
CA ALA A 93 -15.32 -5.60 -11.00
C ALA A 93 -15.79 -4.18 -11.35
N LYS A 94 -16.64 -3.55 -10.52
CA LYS A 94 -17.33 -2.30 -10.85
C LYS A 94 -17.21 -1.24 -9.76
N GLY A 95 -17.21 0.01 -10.20
CA GLY A 95 -17.39 1.18 -9.37
C GLY A 95 -16.16 1.59 -8.57
N LEU A 96 -16.36 2.51 -7.63
CA LEU A 96 -15.28 3.12 -6.83
C LEU A 96 -14.42 2.09 -6.10
N MET A 97 -15.01 1.04 -5.56
CA MET A 97 -14.34 0.01 -4.78
C MET A 97 -14.07 -1.28 -5.57
N GLN A 98 -14.31 -1.27 -6.87
CA GLN A 98 -14.11 -2.41 -7.76
C GLN A 98 -14.68 -3.73 -7.21
N ILE A 99 -15.95 -3.69 -6.79
CA ILE A 99 -16.62 -4.86 -6.22
C ILE A 99 -17.13 -5.76 -7.34
N MET A 100 -16.89 -7.06 -7.20
CA MET A 100 -17.42 -8.05 -8.11
C MET A 100 -18.95 -8.19 -7.94
N PRO A 101 -19.73 -8.27 -9.03
CA PRO A 101 -21.17 -8.44 -8.94
C PRO A 101 -21.64 -9.66 -8.15
N SER A 102 -20.81 -10.72 -8.10
CA SER A 102 -21.07 -11.91 -7.28
C SER A 102 -20.99 -11.62 -5.78
N VAL A 103 -20.11 -10.69 -5.38
CA VAL A 103 -19.97 -10.25 -3.99
C VAL A 103 -21.12 -9.30 -3.64
N ALA A 104 -21.41 -8.31 -4.50
CA ALA A 104 -22.48 -7.34 -4.26
C ALA A 104 -23.84 -8.02 -3.98
N ARG A 105 -24.16 -9.07 -4.74
CA ARG A 105 -25.41 -9.85 -4.55
C ARG A 105 -25.54 -10.58 -3.21
N GLN A 106 -24.50 -10.61 -2.38
CA GLN A 106 -24.58 -11.23 -1.04
C GLN A 106 -25.08 -10.24 0.01
N PHE A 107 -25.17 -8.96 -0.34
CA PHE A 107 -25.56 -7.87 0.55
C PHE A 107 -26.86 -7.16 0.11
N ASP A 108 -27.52 -7.65 -0.92
CA ASP A 108 -28.83 -7.16 -1.41
C ASP A 108 -30.01 -7.73 -0.61
#